data_c002ed86be6e6adfd8dccec48db91f5f
#
_entry.id   c002ed86be6e6adfd8dccec48db91f5f
#
_cell.length_a   1.000
_cell.length_b   1.000
_cell.length_c   1.000
_cell.angle_alpha   90.00
_cell.angle_beta   90.00
_cell.angle_gamma   90.00
#
_symmetry.space_group_name_H-M   'P 1'
#
loop_
_entity.id
_entity.type
_entity.pdbx_description
1 polymer ?
#
loop_
_entity_poly.entity_id
_entity_poly.type
_entity_poly.pdbx_seq_one_letter_code
_entity_poly.pdbx_strand_id
1 'polypeptide(L)'
;MCFSAEASFTAAAVLVPAGVLGLRRAYQTDRRYLAFAALPVYFGLQQLFEGFVWTGGVLGNAASIEAFAMGYMFFAWLAWPVWVPFSAYFLEPCKRRHVYLLFSIVGAVIGAMQFFPYFAHENWLIVRFLRHAISYEGTVLFDFIMRR
;
A
#
# COMPACT_ATOMS: atom_id res chain seq x y z
N MET A 1 -4.55 0.42 10.79
CA MET A 1 -4.05 -0.68 11.61
C MET A 1 -2.88 -0.30 12.53
N CYS A 2 -2.19 0.81 12.33
CA CYS A 2 -1.14 1.21 13.28
C CYS A 2 -1.72 2.06 14.41
N PHE A 3 -1.28 1.73 15.60
CA PHE A 3 -1.87 2.22 16.85
C PHE A 3 -1.51 3.67 17.20
N SER A 4 -0.50 4.25 16.55
CA SER A 4 -0.04 5.63 16.76
C SER A 4 0.94 6.08 15.69
N ALA A 5 1.22 7.39 15.64
CA ALA A 5 2.27 7.95 14.77
C ALA A 5 3.65 7.33 15.06
N GLU A 6 3.99 7.18 16.35
CA GLU A 6 5.28 6.62 16.75
C GLU A 6 5.44 5.17 16.27
N ALA A 7 4.39 4.35 16.36
CA ALA A 7 4.41 2.97 15.89
C ALA A 7 4.64 2.90 14.37
N SER A 8 3.95 3.76 13.60
CA SER A 8 4.08 3.82 12.15
C SER A 8 5.47 4.29 11.74
N PHE A 9 5.99 5.36 12.32
CA PHE A 9 7.35 5.83 12.02
C PHE A 9 8.42 4.84 12.46
N THR A 10 8.26 4.18 13.60
CA THR A 10 9.20 3.14 14.06
C THR A 10 9.21 1.96 13.09
N ALA A 11 8.05 1.50 12.64
CA ALA A 11 7.96 0.44 11.64
C ALA A 11 8.63 0.86 10.32
N ALA A 12 8.40 2.08 9.84
CA ALA A 12 9.06 2.61 8.65
C ALA A 12 10.58 2.67 8.81
N ALA A 13 11.06 3.18 9.96
CA ALA A 13 12.49 3.31 10.26
C ALA A 13 13.23 1.96 10.31
N VAL A 14 12.54 0.88 10.65
CA VAL A 14 13.10 -0.48 10.63
C VAL A 14 12.98 -1.13 9.26
N LEU A 15 11.79 -1.06 8.64
CA LEU A 15 11.49 -1.78 7.41
C LEU A 15 12.21 -1.22 6.18
N VAL A 16 12.33 0.12 6.07
CA VAL A 16 13.00 0.73 4.90
C VAL A 16 14.48 0.36 4.85
N PRO A 17 15.30 0.54 5.91
CA PRO A 17 16.69 0.10 5.89
C PRO A 17 16.85 -1.40 5.69
N ALA A 18 16.03 -2.22 6.36
CA ALA A 18 16.05 -3.67 6.19
C ALA A 18 15.76 -4.09 4.74
N GLY A 19 14.77 -3.45 4.12
CA GLY A 19 14.44 -3.68 2.71
C GLY A 19 15.54 -3.23 1.75
N VAL A 20 16.18 -2.08 2.00
CA VAL A 20 17.34 -1.61 1.21
C VAL A 20 18.50 -2.60 1.29
N LEU A 21 18.80 -3.12 2.49
CA LEU A 21 19.84 -4.15 2.67
C LEU A 21 19.44 -5.45 1.95
N GLY A 22 18.16 -5.85 2.03
CA GLY A 22 17.63 -7.00 1.30
C GLY A 22 17.75 -6.84 -0.21
N LEU A 23 17.39 -5.68 -0.75
CA LEU A 23 17.55 -5.35 -2.17
C LEU A 23 19.02 -5.41 -2.62
N ARG A 24 19.92 -4.80 -1.84
CA ARG A 24 21.37 -4.86 -2.11
C ARG A 24 21.86 -6.32 -2.14
N ARG A 25 21.44 -7.12 -1.18
CA ARG A 25 21.81 -8.54 -1.12
C ARG A 25 21.26 -9.32 -2.30
N ALA A 26 19.98 -9.13 -2.63
CA ALA A 26 19.33 -9.77 -3.77
C ALA A 26 20.03 -9.39 -5.09
N TYR A 27 20.39 -8.10 -5.26
CA TYR A 27 21.11 -7.64 -6.44
C TYR A 27 22.48 -8.33 -6.61
N GLN A 28 23.18 -8.60 -5.51
CA GLN A 28 24.49 -9.24 -5.50
C GLN A 28 24.43 -10.76 -5.64
N THR A 29 23.33 -11.39 -5.21
CA THR A 29 23.22 -12.87 -5.15
C THR A 29 22.40 -13.41 -6.33
N ASP A 30 21.14 -13.01 -6.44
CA ASP A 30 20.25 -13.40 -7.52
C ASP A 30 19.14 -12.34 -7.71
N ARG A 31 19.15 -11.72 -8.88
CA ARG A 31 18.21 -10.64 -9.23
C ARG A 31 16.75 -11.06 -9.27
N ARG A 32 16.46 -12.36 -9.33
CA ARG A 32 15.07 -12.88 -9.25
C ARG A 32 14.40 -12.52 -7.93
N TYR A 33 15.18 -12.35 -6.87
CA TYR A 33 14.66 -11.95 -5.56
C TYR A 33 14.43 -10.45 -5.39
N LEU A 34 14.80 -9.60 -6.35
CA LEU A 34 14.68 -8.14 -6.21
C LEU A 34 13.26 -7.68 -5.93
N ALA A 35 12.30 -8.19 -6.69
CA ALA A 35 10.89 -7.80 -6.51
C ALA A 35 10.36 -8.21 -5.12
N PHE A 36 10.75 -9.39 -4.64
CA PHE A 36 10.39 -9.87 -3.31
C PHE A 36 11.12 -9.09 -2.21
N ALA A 37 12.42 -8.83 -2.38
CA ALA A 37 13.22 -8.06 -1.44
C ALA A 37 12.77 -6.59 -1.30
N ALA A 38 12.02 -6.06 -2.28
CA ALA A 38 11.43 -4.74 -2.21
C ALA A 38 10.21 -4.65 -1.27
N LEU A 39 9.56 -5.77 -0.92
CA LEU A 39 8.36 -5.77 -0.09
C LEU A 39 8.51 -5.02 1.24
N PRO A 40 9.61 -5.18 2.01
CA PRO A 40 9.81 -4.40 3.23
C PRO A 40 9.90 -2.89 2.98
N VAL A 41 10.50 -2.48 1.84
CA VAL A 41 10.55 -1.05 1.47
C VAL A 41 9.13 -0.52 1.21
N TYR A 42 8.32 -1.25 0.42
CA TYR A 42 6.93 -0.87 0.16
C TYR A 42 6.12 -0.76 1.46
N PHE A 43 6.29 -1.75 2.35
CA PHE A 43 5.62 -1.74 3.65
C PHE A 43 6.07 -0.55 4.51
N GLY A 44 7.38 -0.29 4.53
CA GLY A 44 7.93 0.85 5.27
C GLY A 44 7.44 2.19 4.73
N LEU A 45 7.34 2.35 3.41
CA LEU A 45 6.77 3.55 2.78
C LEU A 45 5.30 3.72 3.13
N GLN A 46 4.51 2.64 3.07
CA GLN A 46 3.10 2.68 3.47
C GLN A 46 2.95 3.11 4.94
N GLN A 47 3.81 2.58 5.82
CA GLN A 47 3.82 2.97 7.23
C GLN A 47 4.24 4.43 7.43
N LEU A 48 5.15 4.94 6.60
CA LEU A 48 5.54 6.35 6.60
C LEU A 48 4.35 7.25 6.27
N PHE A 49 3.58 6.93 5.22
CA PHE A 49 2.36 7.66 4.87
C PHE A 49 1.35 7.64 6.03
N GLU A 50 1.13 6.50 6.66
CA GLU A 50 0.21 6.38 7.80
C GLU A 50 0.66 7.23 9.00
N GLY A 51 1.96 7.27 9.28
CA GLY A 51 2.54 8.14 10.31
C GLY A 51 2.26 9.63 10.05
N PHE A 52 2.34 10.06 8.79
CA PHE A 52 1.99 11.43 8.42
C PHE A 52 0.47 11.71 8.50
N VAL A 53 -0.39 10.73 8.22
CA VAL A 53 -1.83 10.88 8.46
C VAL A 53 -2.11 11.12 9.94
N TRP A 54 -1.49 10.35 10.85
CA TRP A 54 -1.58 10.57 12.30
C TRP A 54 -1.14 11.98 12.70
N THR A 55 0.02 12.42 12.19
CA THR A 55 0.57 13.75 12.48
C THR A 55 -0.36 14.84 11.95
N GLY A 56 -0.89 14.68 10.74
CA GLY A 56 -1.90 15.59 10.17
C GLY A 56 -3.15 15.68 11.03
N GLY A 57 -3.60 14.55 11.60
CA GLY A 57 -4.73 14.49 12.53
C GLY A 57 -4.49 15.29 13.81
N VAL A 58 -3.30 15.16 14.40
CA VAL A 58 -2.92 15.92 15.61
C VAL A 58 -2.83 17.42 15.32
N LEU A 59 -2.32 17.80 14.15
CA LEU A 59 -2.18 19.21 13.75
C LEU A 59 -3.49 19.82 13.18
N GLY A 60 -4.53 19.02 12.97
CA GLY A 60 -5.79 19.47 12.38
C GLY A 60 -5.66 19.91 10.91
N ASN A 61 -4.65 19.45 10.19
CA ASN A 61 -4.37 19.83 8.81
C ASN A 61 -5.05 18.88 7.82
N ALA A 62 -6.27 19.25 7.38
CA ALA A 62 -7.08 18.44 6.48
C ALA A 62 -6.39 18.12 5.15
N ALA A 63 -5.67 19.06 4.54
CA ALA A 63 -4.98 18.85 3.28
C ALA A 63 -3.84 17.82 3.42
N SER A 64 -3.10 17.85 4.54
CA SER A 64 -2.08 16.84 4.82
C SER A 64 -2.70 15.46 5.05
N ILE A 65 -3.82 15.39 5.79
CA ILE A 65 -4.52 14.12 6.03
C ILE A 65 -4.93 13.50 4.70
N GLU A 66 -5.58 14.26 3.83
CA GLU A 66 -6.05 13.79 2.53
C GLU A 66 -4.89 13.31 1.64
N ALA A 67 -3.85 14.12 1.47
CA ALA A 67 -2.71 13.79 0.63
C ALA A 67 -1.99 12.51 1.09
N PHE A 68 -1.72 12.38 2.40
CA PHE A 68 -1.03 11.20 2.93
C PHE A 68 -1.94 9.98 3.03
N ALA A 69 -3.25 10.16 3.27
CA ALA A 69 -4.22 9.08 3.20
C ALA A 69 -4.33 8.50 1.78
N MET A 70 -4.32 9.35 0.75
CA MET A 70 -4.26 8.90 -0.65
C MET A 70 -2.98 8.10 -0.94
N GLY A 71 -1.84 8.55 -0.41
CA GLY A 71 -0.58 7.79 -0.51
C GLY A 71 -0.67 6.41 0.17
N TYR A 72 -1.26 6.32 1.35
CA TYR A 72 -1.52 5.05 2.04
C TYR A 72 -2.44 4.15 1.20
N MET A 73 -3.55 4.70 0.68
CA MET A 73 -4.54 3.96 -0.12
C MET A 73 -3.96 3.49 -1.45
N PHE A 74 -3.02 4.22 -2.05
CA PHE A 74 -2.27 3.75 -3.21
C PHE A 74 -1.61 2.38 -2.95
N PHE A 75 -0.96 2.21 -1.81
CA PHE A 75 -0.38 0.93 -1.45
C PHE A 75 -1.47 -0.13 -1.24
N ALA A 76 -2.51 0.19 -0.47
CA ALA A 76 -3.56 -0.76 -0.13
C ALA A 76 -4.34 -1.26 -1.35
N TRP A 77 -4.72 -0.36 -2.27
CA TRP A 77 -5.59 -0.67 -3.39
C TRP A 77 -4.85 -1.06 -4.67
N LEU A 78 -3.69 -0.47 -4.93
CA LEU A 78 -2.98 -0.65 -6.20
C LEU A 78 -1.65 -1.39 -6.03
N ALA A 79 -0.77 -0.94 -5.14
CA ALA A 79 0.58 -1.49 -5.08
C ALA A 79 0.58 -2.97 -4.62
N TRP A 80 -0.14 -3.33 -3.55
CA TRP A 80 -0.16 -4.70 -3.03
C TRP A 80 -0.78 -5.72 -3.99
N PRO A 81 -1.97 -5.48 -4.57
CA PRO A 81 -2.57 -6.42 -5.52
C PRO A 81 -1.69 -6.67 -6.76
N VAL A 82 -0.88 -5.69 -7.15
CA VAL A 82 0.05 -5.81 -8.28
C VAL A 82 1.37 -6.45 -7.86
N TRP A 83 2.01 -5.90 -6.81
CA TRP A 83 3.40 -6.22 -6.51
C TRP A 83 3.60 -7.60 -5.90
N VAL A 84 2.68 -8.06 -5.07
CA VAL A 84 2.80 -9.38 -4.43
C VAL A 84 2.80 -10.50 -5.47
N PRO A 85 1.80 -10.63 -6.35
CA PRO A 85 1.85 -11.65 -7.39
C PRO A 85 2.97 -11.40 -8.41
N PHE A 86 3.32 -10.16 -8.73
CA PHE A 86 4.46 -9.84 -9.59
C PHE A 86 5.79 -10.33 -9.00
N SER A 87 6.00 -10.19 -7.69
CA SER A 87 7.19 -10.73 -7.03
C SER A 87 7.25 -12.26 -7.11
N ALA A 88 6.11 -12.93 -6.94
CA ALA A 88 6.00 -14.38 -7.07
C ALA A 88 6.29 -14.86 -8.50
N TYR A 89 5.94 -14.08 -9.52
CA TYR A 89 6.26 -14.39 -10.93
C TYR A 89 7.75 -14.63 -11.17
N PHE A 90 8.64 -13.87 -10.51
CA PHE A 90 10.09 -14.05 -10.66
C PHE A 90 10.64 -15.24 -9.86
N LEU A 91 9.98 -15.62 -8.78
CA LEU A 91 10.43 -16.70 -7.90
C LEU A 91 9.98 -18.07 -8.39
N GLU A 92 8.87 -18.14 -9.12
CA GLU A 92 8.29 -19.41 -9.56
C GLU A 92 9.06 -20.00 -10.75
N PRO A 93 9.54 -21.25 -10.66
CA PRO A 93 10.20 -21.93 -11.78
C PRO A 93 9.18 -22.36 -12.85
N CYS A 94 9.20 -21.70 -13.99
CA CYS A 94 8.63 -22.03 -15.31
C CYS A 94 7.13 -22.34 -15.45
N LYS A 95 6.54 -23.33 -14.80
CA LYS A 95 5.19 -23.83 -15.20
C LYS A 95 4.01 -22.98 -14.79
N ARG A 96 4.07 -22.28 -13.65
CA ARG A 96 2.96 -21.49 -13.08
C ARG A 96 3.20 -20.00 -13.09
N ARG A 97 4.33 -19.53 -13.55
CA ARG A 97 4.70 -18.11 -13.54
C ARG A 97 3.68 -17.19 -14.22
N HIS A 98 3.05 -17.66 -15.32
CA HIS A 98 2.04 -16.85 -16.02
C HIS A 98 0.76 -16.67 -15.22
N VAL A 99 0.45 -17.57 -14.30
CA VAL A 99 -0.70 -17.43 -13.39
C VAL A 99 -0.49 -16.25 -12.45
N TYR A 100 0.73 -16.09 -11.91
CA TYR A 100 1.06 -14.95 -11.06
C TYR A 100 1.05 -13.62 -11.84
N LEU A 101 1.52 -13.64 -13.09
CA LEU A 101 1.42 -12.47 -13.96
C LEU A 101 -0.04 -12.10 -14.23
N LEU A 102 -0.90 -13.08 -14.49
CA LEU A 102 -2.34 -12.86 -14.64
C LEU A 102 -2.95 -12.23 -13.39
N PHE A 103 -2.63 -12.73 -12.18
CA PHE A 103 -3.09 -12.14 -10.93
C PHE A 103 -2.59 -10.71 -10.75
N SER A 104 -1.35 -10.41 -11.15
CA SER A 104 -0.81 -9.06 -11.11
C SER A 104 -1.60 -8.11 -12.04
N ILE A 105 -1.92 -8.55 -13.25
CA ILE A 105 -2.70 -7.77 -14.22
C ILE A 105 -4.13 -7.56 -13.70
N VAL A 106 -4.78 -8.61 -13.21
CA VAL A 106 -6.12 -8.51 -12.62
C VAL A 106 -6.10 -7.58 -11.40
N GLY A 107 -5.08 -7.71 -10.55
CA GLY A 107 -4.86 -6.81 -9.41
C GLY A 107 -4.66 -5.35 -9.84
N ALA A 108 -3.94 -5.12 -10.94
CA ALA A 108 -3.75 -3.78 -11.49
C ALA A 108 -5.07 -3.17 -11.99
N VAL A 109 -5.87 -3.95 -12.72
CA VAL A 109 -7.17 -3.48 -13.25
C VAL A 109 -8.13 -3.17 -12.11
N ILE A 110 -8.33 -4.11 -11.17
CA ILE A 110 -9.24 -3.92 -10.04
C ILE A 110 -8.74 -2.78 -9.15
N GLY A 111 -7.43 -2.75 -8.86
CA GLY A 111 -6.83 -1.70 -8.04
C GLY A 111 -6.95 -0.33 -8.68
N ALA A 112 -6.74 -0.22 -9.98
CA ALA A 112 -6.92 1.01 -10.72
C ALA A 112 -8.38 1.49 -10.71
N MET A 113 -9.33 0.58 -10.98
CA MET A 113 -10.77 0.89 -10.91
C MET A 113 -11.20 1.36 -9.52
N GLN A 114 -10.54 0.89 -8.47
CA GLN A 114 -10.83 1.25 -7.10
C GLN A 114 -10.16 2.57 -6.70
N PHE A 115 -8.92 2.81 -7.15
CA PHE A 115 -8.09 3.93 -6.71
C PHE A 115 -8.35 5.22 -7.49
N PHE A 116 -8.43 5.16 -8.84
CA PHE A 116 -8.55 6.38 -9.66
C PHE A 116 -9.82 7.21 -9.40
N PRO A 117 -10.99 6.65 -9.07
CA PRO A 117 -12.18 7.45 -8.79
C PRO A 117 -12.01 8.44 -7.62
N TYR A 118 -11.09 8.18 -6.69
CA TYR A 118 -10.82 9.08 -5.57
C TYR A 118 -10.22 10.42 -6.02
N PHE A 119 -9.57 10.49 -7.18
CA PHE A 119 -9.09 11.75 -7.75
C PHE A 119 -10.18 12.56 -8.45
N ALA A 120 -11.26 11.90 -8.87
CA ALA A 120 -12.35 12.53 -9.61
C ALA A 120 -13.49 13.01 -8.69
N HIS A 121 -13.56 12.49 -7.47
CA HIS A 121 -14.67 12.74 -6.56
C HIS A 121 -14.16 13.21 -5.20
N GLU A 122 -14.37 14.47 -4.90
CA GLU A 122 -14.09 15.04 -3.57
C GLU A 122 -14.94 14.34 -2.50
N ASN A 123 -14.37 14.16 -1.30
CA ASN A 123 -15.02 13.51 -0.14
C ASN A 123 -15.36 12.02 -0.29
N TRP A 124 -14.81 11.32 -1.27
CA TRP A 124 -14.96 9.86 -1.37
C TRP A 124 -14.09 9.11 -0.36
N LEU A 125 -13.00 9.69 0.08
CA LEU A 125 -12.14 9.15 1.13
C LEU A 125 -12.37 9.93 2.42
N ILE A 126 -13.00 9.27 3.40
CA ILE A 126 -13.23 9.82 4.73
C ILE A 126 -12.25 9.14 5.69
N VAL A 127 -11.39 9.94 6.32
CA VAL A 127 -10.44 9.47 7.32
C VAL A 127 -11.01 9.73 8.70
N ARG A 128 -11.25 8.68 9.48
CA ARG A 128 -11.72 8.78 10.87
C ARG A 128 -10.66 8.29 11.83
N PHE A 129 -10.31 9.14 12.79
CA PHE A 129 -9.41 8.79 13.86
C PHE A 129 -10.16 8.09 14.98
N LEU A 130 -9.85 6.82 15.20
CA LEU A 130 -10.32 6.04 16.33
C LEU A 130 -9.26 6.10 17.43
N ARG A 131 -9.61 5.66 18.65
CA ARG A 131 -8.70 5.72 19.81
C ARG A 131 -7.33 5.06 19.58
N HIS A 132 -7.28 4.00 18.80
CA HIS A 132 -6.05 3.23 18.51
C HIS A 132 -5.97 2.76 17.05
N ALA A 133 -6.67 3.41 16.14
CA ALA A 133 -6.63 3.07 14.72
C ALA A 133 -7.12 4.23 13.85
N ILE A 134 -6.69 4.24 12.59
CA ILE A 134 -7.30 5.08 11.56
C ILE A 134 -8.26 4.19 10.76
N SER A 135 -9.50 4.64 10.62
CA SER A 135 -10.47 4.06 9.70
C SER A 135 -10.50 4.87 8.42
N TYR A 136 -10.22 4.21 7.32
CA TYR A 136 -10.36 4.77 5.99
C TYR A 136 -11.70 4.30 5.43
N GLU A 137 -12.69 5.17 5.46
CA GLU A 137 -14.01 4.90 4.89
C GLU A 137 -14.02 5.46 3.47
N GLY A 138 -13.99 4.55 2.49
CA GLY A 138 -14.03 4.92 1.09
C GLY A 138 -15.32 4.43 0.44
N THR A 139 -15.90 5.23 -0.44
CA THR A 139 -16.96 4.76 -1.31
C THR A 139 -16.37 3.79 -2.32
N VAL A 140 -16.69 2.53 -2.21
CA VAL A 140 -16.21 1.47 -3.10
C VAL A 140 -17.09 1.44 -4.34
N LEU A 141 -16.48 1.29 -5.53
CA LEU A 141 -17.25 1.22 -6.79
C LEU A 141 -18.35 0.15 -6.75
N PHE A 142 -18.16 -0.90 -5.94
CA PHE A 142 -19.13 -2.00 -5.74
C PHE A 142 -20.16 -1.76 -4.63
N ASP A 143 -20.06 -0.68 -3.84
CA ASP A 143 -21.07 -0.34 -2.81
C ASP A 143 -22.46 -0.12 -3.44
N PHE A 144 -22.47 0.37 -4.68
CA PHE A 144 -23.71 0.53 -5.44
C PHE A 144 -24.40 -0.81 -5.76
N ILE A 145 -23.62 -1.89 -5.86
CA ILE A 145 -24.14 -3.24 -6.14
C ILE A 145 -24.53 -3.94 -4.84
N MET A 146 -23.85 -3.67 -3.73
CA MET A 146 -24.09 -4.37 -2.44
C MET A 146 -25.17 -3.72 -1.58
N ARG A 147 -25.58 -2.47 -1.87
CA ARG A 147 -26.65 -1.76 -1.13
C ARG A 147 -28.06 -1.94 -1.73
N ARG A 148 -28.25 -2.92 -2.62
CA ARG A 148 -29.60 -3.30 -3.11
C ARG A 148 -30.13 -4.55 -2.43
#